data_7b3b045e5073b2b32a4d99e81a268d32
#
_entry.id   7b3b045e5073b2b32a4d99e81a268d32
#
_cell.length_a   1.000
_cell.length_b   1.000
_cell.length_c   1.000
_cell.angle_alpha   90.00
_cell.angle_beta   90.00
_cell.angle_gamma   90.00
#
_symmetry.space_group_name_H-M   'P 1'
#
loop_
_entity.id
_entity.type
_entity.pdbx_description
1 polymer ?
#
loop_
_entity_poly.entity_id
_entity_poly.type
_entity_poly.pdbx_seq_one_letter_code
_entity_poly.pdbx_strand_id
1 'polypeptide(L)'
;MGMSVTISVATEQDAEQIFRLQYLCFQSEAALYGNYRIDPLVETLDAVREEIASDCVFVARLGDEVVGAVRGKVTEDGAAAIARLCVHPRLQGHGIGARLLRAAESALAGERGATLFRLQTGHRSEGNLRLYRRVGYEAVGRAKGTDGVDLIILEKPAATYATTA
;
A
#
# COMPACT_ATOMS: atom_id res chain seq x y z
N MET A 1 11.62 22.04 -13.35
CA MET A 1 12.28 20.76 -13.15
C MET A 1 11.36 19.82 -12.43
N GLY A 2 11.13 18.67 -13.01
CA GLY A 2 10.30 17.65 -12.41
C GLY A 2 10.95 17.01 -11.21
N MET A 3 10.13 16.43 -10.33
CA MET A 3 10.62 15.61 -9.24
C MET A 3 11.24 14.33 -9.77
N SER A 4 12.40 13.98 -9.23
CA SER A 4 13.05 12.72 -9.54
C SER A 4 12.79 11.73 -8.42
N VAL A 5 11.64 11.08 -8.49
CA VAL A 5 11.23 10.06 -7.52
C VAL A 5 11.56 8.68 -8.08
N THR A 6 12.26 7.87 -7.29
CA THR A 6 12.59 6.49 -7.65
C THR A 6 11.81 5.51 -6.79
N ILE A 7 11.43 4.39 -7.38
CA ILE A 7 10.76 3.29 -6.67
C ILE A 7 11.77 2.15 -6.51
N SER A 8 11.91 1.66 -5.30
CA SER A 8 12.84 0.56 -5.02
C SER A 8 12.35 -0.32 -3.87
N VAL A 9 12.93 -1.51 -3.76
CA VAL A 9 12.64 -2.41 -2.65
C VAL A 9 13.14 -1.77 -1.36
N ALA A 10 12.32 -1.83 -0.31
CA ALA A 10 12.71 -1.33 1.00
C ALA A 10 13.78 -2.21 1.63
N THR A 11 14.67 -1.60 2.38
CA THR A 11 15.65 -2.30 3.19
C THR A 11 15.36 -2.05 4.67
N GLU A 12 16.00 -2.81 5.53
CA GLU A 12 15.83 -2.64 6.98
C GLU A 12 16.16 -1.22 7.44
N GLN A 13 17.10 -0.56 6.76
CA GLN A 13 17.48 0.81 7.07
C GLN A 13 16.34 1.81 6.82
N ASP A 14 15.35 1.43 6.02
CA ASP A 14 14.19 2.28 5.70
C ASP A 14 13.09 2.22 6.76
N ALA A 15 13.17 1.30 7.71
CA ALA A 15 12.07 1.02 8.64
C ALA A 15 11.61 2.25 9.42
N GLU A 16 12.54 3.04 9.98
CA GLU A 16 12.17 4.24 10.72
C GLU A 16 11.47 5.28 9.85
N GLN A 17 11.97 5.51 8.64
CA GLN A 17 11.35 6.47 7.73
C GLN A 17 9.96 6.01 7.31
N ILE A 18 9.80 4.72 7.01
CA ILE A 18 8.49 4.15 6.68
C ILE A 18 7.52 4.32 7.85
N PHE A 19 7.97 4.01 9.06
CA PHE A 19 7.17 4.13 10.27
C PHE A 19 6.67 5.58 10.47
N ARG A 20 7.56 6.55 10.36
CA ARG A 20 7.21 7.97 10.50
C ARG A 20 6.30 8.46 9.39
N LEU A 21 6.57 8.04 8.16
CA LEU A 21 5.75 8.41 7.00
C LEU A 21 4.33 7.86 7.15
N GLN A 22 4.20 6.60 7.55
CA GLN A 22 2.92 5.94 7.77
C GLN A 22 2.11 6.70 8.85
N TYR A 23 2.74 7.03 9.95
CA TYR A 23 2.10 7.79 11.00
C TYR A 23 1.59 9.14 10.50
N LEU A 24 2.40 9.85 9.70
CA LEU A 24 2.00 11.12 9.12
C LEU A 24 0.85 10.97 8.12
N CYS A 25 0.97 10.03 7.20
CA CYS A 25 0.01 9.88 6.09
C CYS A 25 -1.38 9.45 6.54
N PHE A 26 -1.45 8.60 7.57
CA PHE A 26 -2.74 8.06 8.02
C PHE A 26 -3.46 8.94 9.05
N GLN A 27 -2.94 10.12 9.36
CA GLN A 27 -3.64 11.09 10.21
C GLN A 27 -4.96 11.54 9.58
N SER A 28 -4.97 11.77 8.27
CA SER A 28 -6.19 12.18 7.56
C SER A 28 -7.26 11.09 7.57
N GLU A 29 -6.85 9.82 7.46
CA GLU A 29 -7.79 8.69 7.59
C GLU A 29 -8.36 8.63 9.01
N ALA A 30 -7.52 8.79 10.02
CA ALA A 30 -7.96 8.82 11.41
C ALA A 30 -9.01 9.92 11.63
N ALA A 31 -8.76 11.12 11.11
CA ALA A 31 -9.71 12.23 11.20
C ALA A 31 -11.01 11.92 10.50
N LEU A 32 -10.95 11.31 9.32
CA LEU A 32 -12.12 10.97 8.52
C LEU A 32 -13.07 10.01 9.25
N TYR A 33 -12.51 9.04 9.98
CA TYR A 33 -13.30 8.04 10.71
C TYR A 33 -13.47 8.38 12.20
N GLY A 34 -12.90 9.48 12.65
CA GLY A 34 -12.93 9.85 14.07
C GLY A 34 -12.27 8.81 14.96
N ASN A 35 -11.25 8.13 14.47
CA ASN A 35 -10.61 7.03 15.17
C ASN A 35 -9.09 7.10 14.98
N TYR A 36 -8.37 7.49 16.03
CA TYR A 36 -6.90 7.60 16.01
C TYR A 36 -6.20 6.31 16.46
N ARG A 37 -6.96 5.21 16.58
CA ARG A 37 -6.42 3.89 16.87
C ARG A 37 -6.53 2.94 15.67
N ILE A 38 -6.65 3.48 14.47
CA ILE A 38 -6.64 2.66 13.26
C ILE A 38 -5.29 1.94 13.16
N ASP A 39 -5.29 0.77 12.54
CA ASP A 39 -4.12 -0.11 12.51
C ASP A 39 -2.83 0.58 12.08
N PRO A 40 -2.81 1.43 11.03
CA PRO A 40 -1.57 2.10 10.64
C PRO A 40 -0.97 3.02 11.68
N LEU A 41 -1.78 3.57 12.58
CA LEU A 41 -1.29 4.49 13.61
C LEU A 41 -0.81 3.79 14.88
N VAL A 42 -1.25 2.56 15.11
CA VAL A 42 -0.88 1.80 16.31
C VAL A 42 0.19 0.74 16.04
N GLU A 43 0.53 0.52 14.80
CA GLU A 43 1.58 -0.41 14.41
C GLU A 43 2.93 0.05 14.96
N THR A 44 3.71 -0.88 15.51
CA THR A 44 5.00 -0.55 16.10
C THR A 44 6.11 -0.53 15.05
N LEU A 45 7.23 0.11 15.38
CA LEU A 45 8.42 0.09 14.54
C LEU A 45 8.93 -1.34 14.33
N ASP A 46 8.89 -2.17 15.37
CA ASP A 46 9.29 -3.57 15.26
C ASP A 46 8.42 -4.33 14.28
N ALA A 47 7.11 -4.06 14.27
CA ALA A 47 6.20 -4.68 13.30
C ALA A 47 6.55 -4.26 11.87
N VAL A 48 6.89 -3.00 11.65
CA VAL A 48 7.34 -2.52 10.34
C VAL A 48 8.62 -3.26 9.91
N ARG A 49 9.57 -3.43 10.82
CA ARG A 49 10.80 -4.18 10.53
C ARG A 49 10.52 -5.62 10.13
N GLU A 50 9.60 -6.28 10.83
CA GLU A 50 9.21 -7.65 10.52
C GLU A 50 8.60 -7.76 9.13
N GLU A 51 7.75 -6.80 8.75
CA GLU A 51 7.13 -6.78 7.43
C GLU A 51 8.17 -6.60 6.31
N ILE A 52 9.15 -5.75 6.52
CA ILE A 52 10.23 -5.56 5.56
C ILE A 52 11.02 -6.86 5.38
N ALA A 53 11.24 -7.60 6.44
CA ALA A 53 11.99 -8.86 6.40
C ALA A 53 11.22 -10.00 5.72
N SER A 54 9.90 -10.03 5.86
CA SER A 54 9.08 -11.16 5.42
C SER A 54 8.25 -10.90 4.16
N ASP A 55 7.88 -9.66 3.93
CA ASP A 55 6.94 -9.30 2.88
C ASP A 55 7.62 -8.57 1.73
N CYS A 56 6.82 -8.27 0.70
CA CYS A 56 7.24 -7.45 -0.41
C CYS A 56 6.94 -5.99 -0.04
N VAL A 57 7.97 -5.20 0.22
CA VAL A 57 7.80 -3.79 0.61
C VAL A 57 8.59 -2.91 -0.36
N PHE A 58 7.90 -1.92 -0.94
CA PHE A 58 8.50 -0.94 -1.84
C PHE A 58 8.42 0.45 -1.24
N VAL A 59 9.42 1.27 -1.55
CA VAL A 59 9.45 2.68 -1.16
C VAL A 59 9.64 3.57 -2.38
N ALA A 60 9.08 4.77 -2.28
CA ALA A 60 9.37 5.87 -3.20
C ALA A 60 10.33 6.81 -2.50
N ARG A 61 11.42 7.17 -3.18
CA ARG A 61 12.46 8.05 -2.63
C ARG A 61 12.56 9.32 -3.45
N LEU A 62 12.72 10.43 -2.75
CA LEU A 62 13.10 11.71 -3.32
C LEU A 62 14.43 12.08 -2.66
N GLY A 63 15.54 11.90 -3.39
CA GLY A 63 16.85 11.93 -2.77
C GLY A 63 17.00 10.81 -1.75
N ASP A 64 17.37 11.14 -0.53
CA ASP A 64 17.52 10.17 0.55
C ASP A 64 16.24 10.01 1.39
N GLU A 65 15.20 10.77 1.07
CA GLU A 65 13.97 10.77 1.85
C GLU A 65 12.96 9.77 1.29
N VAL A 66 12.38 8.93 2.16
CA VAL A 66 11.27 8.05 1.81
C VAL A 66 9.99 8.89 1.83
N VAL A 67 9.35 8.99 0.66
CA VAL A 67 8.16 9.83 0.47
C VAL A 67 6.92 9.02 0.13
N GLY A 68 7.05 7.71 0.00
CA GLY A 68 5.93 6.80 -0.21
C GLY A 68 6.32 5.38 0.14
N ALA A 69 5.33 4.55 0.40
CA ALA A 69 5.55 3.14 0.73
C ALA A 69 4.31 2.31 0.40
N VAL A 70 4.51 1.03 0.20
CA VAL A 70 3.47 0.03 0.02
C VAL A 70 4.03 -1.32 0.42
N ARG A 71 3.18 -2.23 0.88
CA ARG A 71 3.60 -3.60 1.17
C ARG A 71 2.56 -4.60 0.71
N GLY A 72 3.00 -5.84 0.48
CA GLY A 72 2.11 -6.91 0.08
C GLY A 72 2.70 -8.27 0.38
N LYS A 73 1.82 -9.26 0.49
CA LYS A 73 2.20 -10.66 0.70
C LYS A 73 1.18 -11.57 0.03
N VAL A 74 1.65 -12.73 -0.43
CA VAL A 74 0.74 -13.74 -1.00
C VAL A 74 0.17 -14.55 0.16
N THR A 75 -1.16 -14.68 0.18
CA THR A 75 -1.88 -15.45 1.19
C THR A 75 -2.08 -16.88 0.69
N GLU A 76 -2.59 -17.77 1.58
CA GLU A 76 -2.75 -19.20 1.28
C GLU A 76 -3.64 -19.48 0.07
N ASP A 77 -4.60 -18.60 -0.22
CA ASP A 77 -5.48 -18.76 -1.38
C ASP A 77 -4.88 -18.31 -2.70
N GLY A 78 -3.60 -17.89 -2.70
CA GLY A 78 -2.92 -17.43 -3.90
C GLY A 78 -3.14 -15.97 -4.24
N ALA A 79 -3.95 -15.26 -3.49
CA ALA A 79 -4.14 -13.83 -3.66
C ALA A 79 -3.02 -13.06 -2.96
N ALA A 80 -2.63 -11.94 -3.51
CA ALA A 80 -1.72 -11.02 -2.85
C ALA A 80 -2.52 -9.96 -2.09
N ALA A 81 -2.31 -9.88 -0.79
CA ALA A 81 -2.87 -8.83 0.05
C ALA A 81 -1.93 -7.63 0.03
N ILE A 82 -2.40 -6.51 -0.53
CA ILE A 82 -1.63 -5.26 -0.61
C ILE A 82 -2.16 -4.30 0.44
N ALA A 83 -1.27 -3.64 1.16
CA ALA A 83 -1.66 -2.81 2.29
C ALA A 83 -0.68 -1.65 2.49
N ARG A 84 -1.09 -0.72 3.31
CA ARG A 84 -0.26 0.41 3.78
C ARG A 84 0.30 1.27 2.66
N LEU A 85 -0.45 1.40 1.56
CA LEU A 85 -0.08 2.38 0.54
C LEU A 85 -0.20 3.78 1.11
N CYS A 86 0.89 4.53 1.07
CA CYS A 86 0.87 5.92 1.50
C CYS A 86 1.87 6.75 0.71
N VAL A 87 1.53 8.02 0.50
CA VAL A 87 2.37 9.01 -0.18
C VAL A 87 2.36 10.27 0.65
N HIS A 88 3.53 10.85 0.86
CA HIS A 88 3.68 12.08 1.63
C HIS A 88 2.64 13.11 1.15
N PRO A 89 1.92 13.80 2.06
CA PRO A 89 0.84 14.71 1.66
C PRO A 89 1.25 15.78 0.65
N ARG A 90 2.50 16.27 0.72
CA ARG A 90 3.00 17.28 -0.22
C ARG A 90 3.19 16.76 -1.64
N LEU A 91 3.25 15.44 -1.81
CA LEU A 91 3.59 14.82 -3.09
C LEU A 91 2.43 14.05 -3.69
N GLN A 92 1.25 14.13 -3.11
CA GLN A 92 0.05 13.54 -3.69
C GLN A 92 -0.31 14.26 -5.00
N GLY A 93 -0.98 13.54 -5.90
CA GLY A 93 -1.33 14.09 -7.20
C GLY A 93 -0.25 14.01 -8.27
N HIS A 94 0.86 13.32 -8.00
CA HIS A 94 1.98 13.16 -8.94
C HIS A 94 2.14 11.72 -9.45
N GLY A 95 1.16 10.86 -9.21
CA GLY A 95 1.19 9.48 -9.71
C GLY A 95 2.07 8.51 -8.93
N ILE A 96 2.61 8.91 -7.78
CA ILE A 96 3.53 8.09 -6.98
C ILE A 96 2.80 6.85 -6.45
N GLY A 97 1.57 7.00 -5.97
CA GLY A 97 0.78 5.87 -5.47
C GLY A 97 0.56 4.79 -6.52
N ALA A 98 0.23 5.19 -7.75
CA ALA A 98 0.06 4.25 -8.86
C ALA A 98 1.37 3.54 -9.21
N ARG A 99 2.49 4.25 -9.15
CA ARG A 99 3.82 3.66 -9.41
C ARG A 99 4.20 2.63 -8.34
N LEU A 100 3.92 2.94 -7.08
CA LEU A 100 4.15 2.01 -5.97
C LEU A 100 3.30 0.75 -6.12
N LEU A 101 2.01 0.90 -6.43
CA LEU A 101 1.12 -0.24 -6.66
C LEU A 101 1.63 -1.11 -7.80
N ARG A 102 2.04 -0.51 -8.90
CA ARG A 102 2.56 -1.26 -10.05
C ARG A 102 3.81 -2.05 -9.70
N ALA A 103 4.72 -1.47 -8.93
CA ALA A 103 5.93 -2.17 -8.48
C ALA A 103 5.58 -3.36 -7.60
N ALA A 104 4.69 -3.18 -6.63
CA ALA A 104 4.24 -4.26 -5.75
C ALA A 104 3.53 -5.35 -6.54
N GLU A 105 2.61 -4.99 -7.44
CA GLU A 105 1.89 -5.95 -8.27
C GLU A 105 2.85 -6.79 -9.12
N SER A 106 3.81 -6.15 -9.76
CA SER A 106 4.78 -6.84 -10.60
C SER A 106 5.60 -7.87 -9.80
N ALA A 107 6.08 -7.50 -8.63
CA ALA A 107 6.84 -8.39 -7.77
C ALA A 107 5.99 -9.53 -7.22
N LEU A 108 4.77 -9.24 -6.78
CA LEU A 108 3.88 -10.25 -6.20
C LEU A 108 3.43 -11.26 -7.25
N ALA A 109 3.14 -10.84 -8.46
CA ALA A 109 2.74 -11.74 -9.55
C ALA A 109 3.95 -12.49 -10.12
N GLY A 110 5.03 -11.79 -10.42
CA GLY A 110 6.20 -12.35 -11.08
C GLY A 110 7.04 -13.24 -10.19
N GLU A 111 7.43 -12.73 -9.03
CA GLU A 111 8.34 -13.44 -8.13
C GLU A 111 7.61 -14.37 -7.17
N ARG A 112 6.40 -14.04 -6.78
CA ARG A 112 5.68 -14.76 -5.74
C ARG A 112 4.44 -15.50 -6.25
N GLY A 113 4.13 -15.40 -7.53
CA GLY A 113 3.10 -16.18 -8.18
C GLY A 113 1.67 -15.83 -7.82
N ALA A 114 1.41 -14.60 -7.39
CA ALA A 114 0.05 -14.17 -7.10
C ALA A 114 -0.83 -14.23 -8.35
N THR A 115 -2.05 -14.72 -8.20
CA THR A 115 -3.03 -14.80 -9.29
C THR A 115 -4.04 -13.66 -9.23
N LEU A 116 -4.12 -12.98 -8.10
CA LEU A 116 -5.10 -11.95 -7.82
C LEU A 116 -4.48 -10.95 -6.84
N PHE A 117 -4.75 -9.68 -7.04
CA PHE A 117 -4.40 -8.64 -6.05
C PHE A 117 -5.65 -8.23 -5.30
N ARG A 118 -5.54 -8.13 -3.99
CA ARG A 118 -6.64 -7.74 -3.11
C ARG A 118 -6.16 -6.65 -2.17
N LEU A 119 -6.97 -5.61 -2.02
CA LEU A 119 -6.70 -4.58 -1.03
C LEU A 119 -8.00 -4.10 -0.41
N GLN A 120 -7.88 -3.40 0.69
CA GLN A 120 -9.01 -2.87 1.43
C GLN A 120 -8.78 -1.40 1.71
N THR A 121 -9.86 -0.63 1.72
CA THR A 121 -9.80 0.77 2.14
C THR A 121 -11.10 1.12 2.86
N GLY A 122 -11.06 2.14 3.69
CA GLY A 122 -12.26 2.59 4.39
C GLY A 122 -13.34 3.04 3.42
N HIS A 123 -14.59 2.81 3.78
CA HIS A 123 -15.73 3.07 2.89
C HIS A 123 -15.90 4.56 2.55
N ARG A 124 -15.31 5.45 3.33
CA ARG A 124 -15.37 6.90 3.13
C ARG A 124 -14.09 7.47 2.53
N SER A 125 -13.10 6.64 2.23
CA SER A 125 -11.82 7.06 1.67
C SER A 125 -11.92 7.22 0.17
N GLU A 126 -12.62 8.25 -0.28
CA GLU A 126 -12.96 8.45 -1.70
C GLU A 126 -11.75 8.61 -2.61
N GLY A 127 -10.70 9.27 -2.12
CA GLY A 127 -9.46 9.43 -2.89
C GLY A 127 -8.80 8.10 -3.19
N ASN A 128 -8.75 7.21 -2.20
CA ASN A 128 -8.21 5.87 -2.37
C ASN A 128 -9.07 5.05 -3.32
N LEU A 129 -10.37 5.11 -3.17
CA LEU A 129 -11.29 4.37 -4.05
C LEU A 129 -11.13 4.81 -5.50
N ARG A 130 -10.99 6.12 -5.76
CA ARG A 130 -10.75 6.61 -7.12
C ARG A 130 -9.42 6.11 -7.68
N LEU A 131 -8.35 6.14 -6.87
CA LEU A 131 -7.05 5.66 -7.30
C LEU A 131 -7.12 4.18 -7.68
N TYR A 132 -7.68 3.36 -6.81
CA TYR A 132 -7.73 1.91 -7.04
C TYR A 132 -8.56 1.56 -8.27
N ARG A 133 -9.72 2.18 -8.45
CA ARG A 133 -10.54 1.96 -9.64
C ARG A 133 -9.82 2.37 -10.92
N ARG A 134 -9.13 3.51 -10.88
CA ARG A 134 -8.39 4.00 -12.04
C ARG A 134 -7.29 3.04 -12.47
N VAL A 135 -6.66 2.32 -11.52
CA VAL A 135 -5.60 1.36 -11.85
C VAL A 135 -6.12 -0.08 -12.00
N GLY A 136 -7.43 -0.27 -12.08
CA GLY A 136 -8.02 -1.53 -12.49
C GLY A 136 -8.67 -2.37 -11.41
N TYR A 137 -8.76 -1.89 -10.17
CA TYR A 137 -9.43 -2.62 -9.09
C TYR A 137 -10.93 -2.43 -9.15
N GLU A 138 -11.67 -3.48 -8.79
CA GLU A 138 -13.12 -3.46 -8.68
C GLU A 138 -13.54 -3.83 -7.27
N ALA A 139 -14.56 -3.16 -6.76
CA ALA A 139 -15.13 -3.46 -5.45
C ALA A 139 -15.87 -4.80 -5.52
N VAL A 140 -15.53 -5.72 -4.63
CA VAL A 140 -16.11 -7.06 -4.61
C VAL A 140 -16.83 -7.40 -3.30
N GLY A 141 -16.67 -6.57 -2.27
CA GLY A 141 -17.30 -6.87 -0.99
C GLY A 141 -17.02 -5.81 0.06
N ARG A 142 -17.50 -6.09 1.25
CA ARG A 142 -17.33 -5.24 2.43
C ARG A 142 -16.88 -6.10 3.61
N ALA A 143 -16.16 -5.46 4.52
CA ALA A 143 -15.72 -6.11 5.75
C ALA A 143 -15.67 -5.06 6.87
N LYS A 144 -15.57 -5.52 8.10
CA LYS A 144 -15.30 -4.65 9.23
C LYS A 144 -13.87 -4.88 9.67
N GLY A 145 -13.08 -3.82 9.71
CA GLY A 145 -11.70 -3.89 10.18
C GLY A 145 -11.63 -4.19 11.67
N THR A 146 -10.48 -4.69 12.12
CA THR A 146 -10.23 -4.96 13.53
C THR A 146 -10.33 -3.70 14.40
N ASP A 147 -10.12 -2.55 13.78
CA ASP A 147 -10.26 -1.23 14.40
C ASP A 147 -11.69 -0.70 14.38
N GLY A 148 -12.65 -1.46 13.84
CA GLY A 148 -14.06 -1.08 13.77
C GLY A 148 -14.46 -0.25 12.55
N VAL A 149 -13.52 0.06 11.67
CA VAL A 149 -13.79 0.82 10.45
C VAL A 149 -14.44 -0.09 9.40
N ASP A 150 -15.50 0.39 8.75
CA ASP A 150 -16.12 -0.33 7.63
C ASP A 150 -15.24 -0.21 6.39
N LEU A 151 -14.92 -1.35 5.80
CA LEU A 151 -13.98 -1.46 4.69
C LEU A 151 -14.67 -1.89 3.41
N ILE A 152 -14.17 -1.39 2.28
CA ILE A 152 -14.48 -1.90 0.94
C ILE A 152 -13.33 -2.80 0.54
N ILE A 153 -13.66 -3.99 0.05
CA ILE A 153 -12.68 -4.96 -0.47
C ILE A 153 -12.64 -4.79 -1.99
N LEU A 154 -11.46 -4.61 -2.55
CA LEU A 154 -11.26 -4.45 -3.99
C LEU A 154 -10.29 -5.51 -4.49
N GLU A 155 -10.51 -5.95 -5.72
CA GLU A 155 -9.68 -6.98 -6.35
C GLU A 155 -9.34 -6.62 -7.80
N LYS A 156 -8.21 -7.15 -8.25
CA LYS A 156 -7.74 -7.00 -9.62
C LYS A 156 -7.01 -8.28 -10.03
N PRO A 157 -7.35 -8.89 -11.17
CA PRO A 157 -6.64 -10.09 -11.62
C PRO A 157 -5.19 -9.78 -11.97
N ALA A 158 -4.30 -10.73 -11.72
CA ALA A 158 -2.88 -10.60 -12.02
C ALA A 158 -2.53 -11.05 -13.44
N ALA A 159 -3.50 -11.28 -14.30
CA ALA A 159 -3.29 -11.83 -15.64
C ALA A 159 -2.34 -11.00 -16.51
N THR A 160 -2.35 -9.66 -16.35
CA THR A 160 -1.48 -8.77 -17.11
C THR A 160 0.00 -9.05 -16.85
N TYR A 161 0.35 -9.52 -15.67
CA TYR A 161 1.72 -9.81 -15.27
C TYR A 161 2.11 -11.27 -15.51
N ALA A 162 1.14 -12.17 -15.54
CA ALA A 162 1.37 -13.61 -15.63
C ALA A 162 1.82 -14.06 -17.02
N THR A 163 1.64 -13.24 -18.05
CA THR A 163 1.97 -13.59 -19.41
C THR A 163 3.39 -13.21 -19.84
N THR A 164 4.14 -12.56 -18.97
CA THR A 164 5.56 -12.23 -19.24
C THR A 164 6.43 -13.40 -18.80
N ALA A 165 6.43 -14.41 -19.58
CA ALA A 165 7.29 -15.57 -19.32
C ALA A 165 8.70 -15.29 -19.84
#